data_93a2aa4035081f5d66bccd384d24e2d4
#
_entry.id   93a2aa4035081f5d66bccd384d24e2d4
#
_cell.length_a   1.000
_cell.length_b   1.000
_cell.length_c   1.000
_cell.angle_alpha   90.00
_cell.angle_beta   90.00
_cell.angle_gamma   90.00
#
_symmetry.space_group_name_H-M   'P 1'
#
loop_
_entity.id
_entity.type
_entity.pdbx_description
1 polymer ?
#
loop_
_entity_poly.entity_id
_entity_poly.type
_entity_poly.pdbx_seq_one_letter_code
_entity_poly.pdbx_strand_id
1 'polypeptide(L)'
;AGFTTINYAGLKPATDLLMMVVMFIGGSPGGTAGGIKTTTIAVLVIYIVSSLKGREHTVVLHRKIGRGIIIRAMGIFFINLVVLFTGIFLLNIVEQKPFLSLSFEAVSAMATVGSSLGITTSLGVGGKLIIIFLMYVGRIGISTLILSLTRNKPNRNSANKVSFPNGNIIVG
;
A
#
# COMPACT_ATOMS: atom_id res chain seq x y z
N ALA A 1 -1.96 -17.03 -1.31
CA ALA A 1 -1.48 -18.15 -0.50
C ALA A 1 -0.12 -18.70 -0.98
N GLY A 2 0.51 -18.08 -2.02
CA GLY A 2 1.83 -18.44 -2.51
C GLY A 2 1.92 -19.77 -3.25
N PHE A 3 0.81 -20.44 -3.52
CA PHE A 3 0.81 -21.63 -4.35
C PHE A 3 1.17 -21.29 -5.80
N THR A 4 2.14 -21.98 -6.36
CA THR A 4 2.59 -21.79 -7.73
C THR A 4 2.95 -23.11 -8.38
N THR A 5 2.64 -23.23 -9.66
CA THR A 5 3.09 -24.33 -10.52
C THR A 5 4.34 -23.96 -11.31
N ILE A 6 4.79 -22.69 -11.23
CA ILE A 6 5.93 -22.16 -11.96
C ILE A 6 7.01 -21.75 -10.95
N ASN A 7 8.27 -22.06 -11.27
CA ASN A 7 9.40 -21.55 -10.49
C ASN A 7 9.70 -20.10 -10.89
N TYR A 8 9.45 -19.17 -9.98
CA TYR A 8 9.70 -17.74 -10.22
C TYR A 8 11.17 -17.37 -10.37
N ALA A 9 12.09 -18.14 -9.78
CA ALA A 9 13.52 -17.86 -9.85
C ALA A 9 14.11 -17.88 -11.27
N GLY A 10 13.40 -18.43 -12.25
CA GLY A 10 13.82 -18.49 -13.66
C GLY A 10 13.16 -17.45 -14.57
N LEU A 11 12.34 -16.55 -14.04
CA LEU A 11 11.62 -15.56 -14.84
C LEU A 11 12.52 -14.37 -15.22
N LYS A 12 12.13 -13.64 -16.26
CA LYS A 12 12.80 -12.41 -16.64
C LYS A 12 12.54 -11.31 -15.61
N PRO A 13 13.51 -10.43 -15.31
CA PRO A 13 13.32 -9.31 -14.36
C PRO A 13 12.11 -8.41 -14.65
N ALA A 14 11.75 -8.24 -15.92
CA ALA A 14 10.57 -7.49 -16.32
C ALA A 14 9.27 -8.16 -15.84
N THR A 15 9.23 -9.49 -15.84
CA THR A 15 8.07 -10.25 -15.33
C THR A 15 7.97 -10.10 -13.81
N ASP A 16 9.10 -10.15 -13.10
CA ASP A 16 9.13 -9.96 -11.64
C ASP A 16 8.63 -8.57 -11.25
N LEU A 17 9.05 -7.52 -11.99
CA LEU A 17 8.54 -6.16 -11.80
C LEU A 17 7.03 -6.07 -12.02
N LEU A 18 6.53 -6.66 -13.10
CA LEU A 18 5.08 -6.68 -13.37
C LEU A 18 4.32 -7.40 -12.24
N MET A 19 4.84 -8.53 -11.78
CA MET A 19 4.26 -9.26 -10.65
C MET A 19 4.24 -8.43 -9.38
N MET A 20 5.33 -7.70 -9.06
CA MET A 20 5.36 -6.81 -7.89
C MET A 20 4.27 -5.73 -7.98
N VAL A 21 4.04 -5.13 -9.15
CA VAL A 21 2.98 -4.15 -9.34
C VAL A 21 1.60 -4.78 -9.10
N VAL A 22 1.35 -5.95 -9.68
CA VAL A 22 0.07 -6.68 -9.51
C VAL A 22 -0.13 -7.12 -8.05
N MET A 23 0.90 -7.61 -7.38
CA MET A 23 0.84 -7.98 -5.95
C MET A 23 0.56 -6.76 -5.06
N PHE A 24 1.16 -5.60 -5.35
CA PHE A 24 0.92 -4.37 -4.59
C PHE A 24 -0.54 -3.91 -4.68
N ILE A 25 -1.19 -4.14 -5.83
CA ILE A 25 -2.64 -3.99 -6.01
C ILE A 25 -3.31 -5.24 -5.43
N GLY A 26 -3.52 -5.25 -4.14
CA GLY A 26 -4.09 -6.39 -3.42
C GLY A 26 -5.52 -6.75 -3.84
N GLY A 27 -6.20 -7.53 -3.00
CA GLY A 27 -7.54 -8.05 -3.31
C GLY A 27 -8.69 -7.08 -3.08
N SER A 28 -9.90 -7.57 -3.32
CA SER A 28 -11.15 -6.84 -3.13
C SER A 28 -11.41 -6.53 -1.64
N PRO A 29 -12.13 -5.44 -1.33
CA PRO A 29 -12.54 -5.14 0.04
C PRO A 29 -13.42 -6.27 0.59
N GLY A 30 -13.21 -6.60 1.87
CA GLY A 30 -13.89 -7.71 2.53
C GLY A 30 -13.23 -9.08 2.33
N GLY A 31 -12.27 -9.22 1.42
CA GLY A 31 -11.46 -10.41 1.27
C GLY A 31 -10.29 -10.48 2.26
N THR A 32 -9.66 -11.65 2.34
CA THR A 32 -8.52 -11.94 3.23
C THR A 32 -7.18 -11.43 2.71
N ALA A 33 -7.10 -10.97 1.46
CA ALA A 33 -5.89 -10.45 0.86
C ALA A 33 -5.41 -9.17 1.56
N GLY A 34 -4.11 -9.05 1.79
CA GLY A 34 -3.45 -7.86 2.30
C GLY A 34 -3.22 -6.81 1.22
N GLY A 35 -2.31 -5.88 1.50
CA GLY A 35 -1.95 -4.82 0.55
C GLY A 35 -3.05 -3.77 0.34
N ILE A 36 -2.90 -2.98 -0.72
CA ILE A 36 -3.86 -1.93 -1.08
C ILE A 36 -5.06 -2.57 -1.76
N LYS A 37 -6.26 -2.22 -1.29
CA LYS A 37 -7.49 -2.76 -1.88
C LYS A 37 -7.71 -2.25 -3.30
N THR A 38 -8.23 -3.12 -4.18
CA THR A 38 -8.55 -2.76 -5.57
C THR A 38 -9.45 -1.53 -5.68
N THR A 39 -10.40 -1.36 -4.76
CA THR A 39 -11.26 -0.18 -4.71
C THR A 39 -10.51 1.11 -4.41
N THR A 40 -9.46 1.06 -3.59
CA THR A 40 -8.60 2.22 -3.31
C THR A 40 -7.90 2.68 -4.58
N ILE A 41 -7.29 1.74 -5.32
CA ILE A 41 -6.64 2.03 -6.60
C ILE A 41 -7.66 2.52 -7.62
N ALA A 42 -8.83 1.88 -7.74
CA ALA A 42 -9.88 2.30 -8.66
C ALA A 42 -10.33 3.75 -8.40
N VAL A 43 -10.57 4.12 -7.13
CA VAL A 43 -10.94 5.49 -6.76
C VAL A 43 -9.85 6.49 -7.17
N LEU A 44 -8.57 6.16 -6.95
CA LEU A 44 -7.45 7.02 -7.31
C LEU A 44 -7.32 7.19 -8.83
N VAL A 45 -7.40 6.09 -9.58
CA VAL A 45 -7.34 6.15 -11.06
C VAL A 45 -8.49 6.98 -11.63
N ILE A 46 -9.72 6.77 -11.14
CA ILE A 46 -10.88 7.53 -11.60
C ILE A 46 -10.74 9.00 -11.24
N TYR A 47 -10.23 9.31 -10.04
CA TYR A 47 -9.97 10.69 -9.63
C TYR A 47 -8.95 11.36 -10.54
N ILE A 48 -7.81 10.70 -10.82
CA ILE A 48 -6.77 11.22 -11.72
C ILE A 48 -7.34 11.47 -13.12
N VAL A 49 -8.04 10.50 -13.70
CA VAL A 49 -8.65 10.63 -15.03
C VAL A 49 -9.71 11.76 -15.05
N SER A 50 -10.51 11.89 -13.99
CA SER A 50 -11.51 12.94 -13.88
C SER A 50 -10.86 14.33 -13.78
N SER A 51 -9.79 14.44 -13.00
CA SER A 51 -8.99 15.66 -12.85
C SER A 51 -8.32 16.08 -14.17
N LEU A 52 -7.71 15.14 -14.88
CA LEU A 52 -7.11 15.39 -16.19
C LEU A 52 -8.13 15.84 -17.25
N LYS A 53 -9.39 15.42 -17.12
CA LYS A 53 -10.50 15.86 -17.98
C LYS A 53 -11.14 17.18 -17.54
N GLY A 54 -10.57 17.87 -16.56
CA GLY A 54 -11.05 19.17 -16.06
C GLY A 54 -12.43 19.09 -15.39
N ARG A 55 -12.88 17.91 -14.92
CA ARG A 55 -14.17 17.75 -14.28
C ARG A 55 -14.11 18.17 -12.81
N GLU A 56 -14.99 19.07 -12.39
CA GLU A 56 -15.09 19.50 -10.98
C GLU A 56 -15.47 18.37 -10.02
N HIS A 57 -16.11 17.32 -10.53
CA HIS A 57 -16.62 16.23 -9.72
C HIS A 57 -16.20 14.88 -10.28
N THR A 58 -15.71 14.02 -9.40
CA THR A 58 -15.44 12.61 -9.72
C THR A 58 -16.76 11.84 -9.67
N VAL A 59 -17.24 11.38 -10.82
CA VAL A 59 -18.50 10.62 -10.95
C VAL A 59 -18.20 9.23 -11.47
N VAL A 60 -18.75 8.21 -10.82
CA VAL A 60 -18.69 6.80 -11.22
C VAL A 60 -20.09 6.23 -11.25
N LEU A 61 -20.50 5.60 -12.37
CA LEU A 61 -21.81 4.98 -12.51
C LEU A 61 -22.96 5.88 -12.01
N HIS A 62 -22.96 7.15 -12.43
CA HIS A 62 -23.95 8.18 -12.05
C HIS A 62 -23.95 8.56 -10.55
N ARG A 63 -22.91 8.16 -9.79
CA ARG A 63 -22.75 8.53 -8.37
C ARG A 63 -21.50 9.38 -8.16
N LYS A 64 -21.65 10.48 -7.43
CA LYS A 64 -20.53 11.37 -7.06
C LYS A 64 -19.72 10.76 -5.93
N ILE A 65 -18.40 10.67 -6.11
CA ILE A 65 -17.48 10.27 -5.04
C ILE A 65 -17.17 11.48 -4.18
N GLY A 66 -17.43 11.38 -2.88
CA GLY A 66 -17.15 12.47 -1.93
C GLY A 66 -15.64 12.72 -1.79
N ARG A 67 -15.23 13.98 -1.68
CA ARG A 67 -13.82 14.38 -1.47
C ARG A 67 -13.15 13.65 -0.30
N GLY A 68 -13.87 13.41 0.80
CA GLY A 68 -13.35 12.68 1.96
C GLY A 68 -12.92 11.24 1.64
N ILE A 69 -13.59 10.57 0.69
CA ILE A 69 -13.21 9.21 0.24
C ILE A 69 -11.91 9.28 -0.56
N ILE A 70 -11.77 10.27 -1.44
CA ILE A 70 -10.57 10.47 -2.26
C ILE A 70 -9.36 10.76 -1.38
N ILE A 71 -9.46 11.71 -0.44
CA ILE A 71 -8.38 12.06 0.49
C ILE A 71 -7.96 10.84 1.32
N ARG A 72 -8.93 10.06 1.80
CA ARG A 72 -8.65 8.83 2.56
C ARG A 72 -7.95 7.79 1.70
N ALA A 73 -8.38 7.60 0.44
CA ALA A 73 -7.74 6.68 -0.51
C ALA A 73 -6.29 7.10 -0.81
N MET A 74 -6.04 8.40 -1.01
CA MET A 74 -4.68 8.94 -1.18
C MET A 74 -3.82 8.68 0.06
N GLY A 75 -4.33 8.96 1.26
CA GLY A 75 -3.62 8.71 2.51
C GLY A 75 -3.23 7.24 2.67
N ILE A 76 -4.15 6.31 2.42
CA ILE A 76 -3.89 4.87 2.47
C ILE A 76 -2.81 4.49 1.46
N PHE A 77 -2.90 4.98 0.23
CA PHE A 77 -1.92 4.70 -0.82
C PHE A 77 -0.51 5.16 -0.42
N PHE A 78 -0.36 6.43 -0.02
CA PHE A 78 0.94 6.99 0.35
C PHE A 78 1.56 6.30 1.56
N ILE A 79 0.78 5.99 2.60
CA ILE A 79 1.31 5.33 3.79
C ILE A 79 1.77 3.90 3.45
N ASN A 80 1.00 3.14 2.64
CA ASN A 80 1.43 1.84 2.16
C ASN A 80 2.75 1.92 1.39
N LEU A 81 2.88 2.92 0.52
CA LEU A 81 4.09 3.14 -0.27
C LEU A 81 5.29 3.45 0.64
N VAL A 82 5.12 4.35 1.62
CA VAL A 82 6.19 4.69 2.58
C VAL A 82 6.61 3.47 3.38
N VAL A 83 5.67 2.67 3.91
CA VAL A 83 5.99 1.46 4.68
C VAL A 83 6.74 0.44 3.81
N LEU A 84 6.29 0.24 2.57
CA LEU A 84 6.95 -0.67 1.64
C LEU A 84 8.38 -0.22 1.33
N PHE A 85 8.58 1.05 0.97
CA PHE A 85 9.92 1.58 0.68
C PHE A 85 10.84 1.50 1.89
N THR A 86 10.34 1.81 3.08
CA THR A 86 11.11 1.67 4.33
C THR A 86 11.50 0.21 4.55
N GLY A 87 10.59 -0.74 4.34
CA GLY A 87 10.88 -2.17 4.46
C GLY A 87 11.93 -2.65 3.45
N ILE A 88 11.82 -2.25 2.18
CA ILE A 88 12.82 -2.57 1.15
C ILE A 88 14.18 -1.97 1.52
N PHE A 89 14.21 -0.71 1.95
CA PHE A 89 15.42 -0.03 2.35
C PHE A 89 16.13 -0.73 3.51
N LEU A 90 15.39 -1.08 4.57
CA LEU A 90 15.93 -1.81 5.71
C LEU A 90 16.43 -3.20 5.33
N LEU A 91 15.71 -3.93 4.47
CA LEU A 91 16.16 -5.23 3.96
C LEU A 91 17.47 -5.13 3.19
N ASN A 92 17.64 -4.09 2.36
CA ASN A 92 18.88 -3.88 1.61
C ASN A 92 20.07 -3.48 2.49
N ILE A 93 19.85 -2.90 3.66
CA ILE A 93 20.93 -2.62 4.63
C ILE A 93 21.35 -3.88 5.35
N VAL A 94 20.39 -4.73 5.73
CA VAL A 94 20.63 -5.91 6.57
C VAL A 94 21.11 -7.12 5.75
N GLU A 95 20.62 -7.27 4.52
CA GLU A 95 20.85 -8.44 3.68
C GLU A 95 21.67 -8.09 2.44
N GLN A 96 22.73 -8.86 2.19
CA GLN A 96 23.58 -8.73 1.00
C GLN A 96 23.06 -9.61 -0.14
N LYS A 97 21.87 -9.30 -0.64
CA LYS A 97 21.19 -10.05 -1.71
C LYS A 97 20.79 -9.12 -2.85
N PRO A 98 20.49 -9.66 -4.05
CA PRO A 98 20.05 -8.84 -5.18
C PRO A 98 18.83 -7.98 -4.82
N PHE A 99 18.89 -6.69 -5.16
CA PHE A 99 17.83 -5.72 -4.87
C PHE A 99 16.45 -6.17 -5.34
N LEU A 100 16.36 -6.74 -6.56
CA LEU A 100 15.10 -7.19 -7.14
C LEU A 100 14.47 -8.32 -6.29
N SER A 101 15.27 -9.26 -5.83
CA SER A 101 14.79 -10.39 -5.02
C SER A 101 14.31 -9.92 -3.64
N LEU A 102 15.03 -9.01 -2.99
CA LEU A 102 14.62 -8.42 -1.70
C LEU A 102 13.32 -7.60 -1.85
N SER A 103 13.23 -6.82 -2.92
CA SER A 103 12.03 -6.04 -3.22
C SER A 103 10.81 -6.92 -3.48
N PHE A 104 10.99 -8.01 -4.23
CA PHE A 104 9.93 -8.98 -4.49
C PHE A 104 9.41 -9.62 -3.19
N GLU A 105 10.31 -10.06 -2.30
CA GLU A 105 9.93 -10.60 -0.99
C GLU A 105 9.19 -9.58 -0.13
N ALA A 106 9.65 -8.32 -0.09
CA ALA A 106 9.02 -7.26 0.67
C ALA A 106 7.59 -6.97 0.17
N VAL A 107 7.40 -6.87 -1.16
CA VAL A 107 6.08 -6.65 -1.76
C VAL A 107 5.16 -7.84 -1.49
N SER A 108 5.66 -9.07 -1.69
CA SER A 108 4.92 -10.30 -1.44
C SER A 108 4.49 -10.42 0.03
N ALA A 109 5.39 -10.09 0.96
CA ALA A 109 5.12 -10.09 2.39
C ALA A 109 4.03 -9.07 2.76
N MET A 110 4.18 -7.82 2.32
CA MET A 110 3.23 -6.75 2.63
C MET A 110 1.86 -6.97 1.98
N ALA A 111 1.83 -7.50 0.76
CA ALA A 111 0.58 -7.85 0.07
C ALA A 111 -0.04 -9.17 0.55
N THR A 112 0.64 -9.90 1.45
CA THR A 112 0.22 -11.22 1.97
C THR A 112 -0.01 -12.25 0.87
N VAL A 113 0.80 -12.21 -0.20
CA VAL A 113 0.69 -13.11 -1.36
C VAL A 113 1.37 -14.45 -1.06
N GLY A 114 2.60 -14.42 -0.49
CA GLY A 114 3.37 -15.61 -0.15
C GLY A 114 4.21 -16.16 -1.30
N SER A 115 4.30 -15.46 -2.42
CA SER A 115 5.22 -15.82 -3.53
C SER A 115 6.64 -15.39 -3.19
N SER A 116 7.63 -16.21 -3.58
CA SER A 116 9.06 -15.97 -3.31
C SER A 116 9.91 -16.31 -4.54
N LEU A 117 11.02 -15.58 -4.70
CA LEU A 117 12.09 -15.93 -5.65
C LEU A 117 13.09 -16.94 -5.06
N GLY A 118 12.73 -17.59 -3.94
CA GLY A 118 13.52 -18.65 -3.31
C GLY A 118 14.55 -18.14 -2.30
N ILE A 119 14.61 -16.85 -2.00
CA ILE A 119 15.58 -16.29 -1.05
C ILE A 119 15.13 -16.31 0.41
N THR A 120 13.86 -16.57 0.70
CA THR A 120 13.26 -16.50 2.05
C THR A 120 14.02 -17.36 3.07
N THR A 121 14.38 -18.59 2.69
CA THR A 121 15.10 -19.54 3.57
C THR A 121 16.52 -19.07 3.90
N SER A 122 17.16 -18.35 2.99
CA SER A 122 18.53 -17.87 3.09
C SER A 122 18.66 -16.47 3.71
N LEU A 123 17.55 -15.87 4.17
CA LEU A 123 17.56 -14.61 4.90
C LEU A 123 18.09 -14.81 6.31
N GLY A 124 18.86 -13.83 6.79
CA GLY A 124 19.29 -13.73 8.17
C GLY A 124 18.14 -13.45 9.14
N VAL A 125 18.44 -13.47 10.43
CA VAL A 125 17.45 -13.18 11.48
C VAL A 125 16.86 -11.78 11.33
N GLY A 126 17.71 -10.78 11.03
CA GLY A 126 17.28 -9.39 10.83
C GLY A 126 16.32 -9.25 9.63
N GLY A 127 16.65 -9.86 8.49
CA GLY A 127 15.79 -9.86 7.31
C GLY A 127 14.45 -10.52 7.58
N LYS A 128 14.42 -11.66 8.28
CA LYS A 128 13.18 -12.34 8.67
C LYS A 128 12.30 -11.49 9.56
N LEU A 129 12.86 -10.76 10.54
CA LEU A 129 12.09 -9.86 11.39
C LEU A 129 11.44 -8.72 10.61
N ILE A 130 12.15 -8.14 9.63
CA ILE A 130 11.60 -7.09 8.77
C ILE A 130 10.44 -7.66 7.93
N ILE A 131 10.61 -8.85 7.35
CA ILE A 131 9.54 -9.53 6.58
C ILE A 131 8.33 -9.81 7.45
N ILE A 132 8.50 -10.33 8.67
CA ILE A 132 7.41 -10.56 9.63
C ILE A 132 6.66 -9.26 9.93
N PHE A 133 7.38 -8.16 10.15
CA PHE A 133 6.78 -6.85 10.37
C PHE A 133 5.94 -6.39 9.17
N LEU A 134 6.47 -6.53 7.94
CA LEU A 134 5.73 -6.21 6.71
C LEU A 134 4.47 -7.06 6.55
N MET A 135 4.56 -8.37 6.82
CA MET A 135 3.40 -9.28 6.80
C MET A 135 2.32 -8.84 7.79
N TYR A 136 2.72 -8.46 9.00
CA TYR A 136 1.80 -8.01 10.05
C TYR A 136 1.08 -6.72 9.66
N VAL A 137 1.83 -5.71 9.20
CA VAL A 137 1.28 -4.43 8.75
C VAL A 137 0.35 -4.61 7.55
N GLY A 138 0.77 -5.42 6.57
CA GLY A 138 -0.03 -5.73 5.38
C GLY A 138 -1.34 -6.45 5.71
N ARG A 139 -1.31 -7.35 6.71
CA ARG A 139 -2.50 -8.14 7.11
C ARG A 139 -3.55 -7.33 7.84
N ILE A 140 -3.14 -6.49 8.81
CA ILE A 140 -4.07 -5.66 9.58
C ILE A 140 -4.69 -4.57 8.70
N GLY A 141 -3.95 -4.11 7.71
CA GLY A 141 -4.30 -2.97 6.89
C GLY A 141 -4.02 -1.63 7.60
N ILE A 142 -3.36 -0.74 6.91
CA ILE A 142 -2.89 0.54 7.46
C ILE A 142 -4.05 1.42 7.94
N SER A 143 -5.21 1.36 7.29
CA SER A 143 -6.41 2.10 7.72
C SER A 143 -6.86 1.71 9.14
N THR A 144 -6.81 0.42 9.45
CA THR A 144 -7.19 -0.11 10.78
C THR A 144 -6.16 0.29 11.84
N LEU A 145 -4.86 0.24 11.50
CA LEU A 145 -3.79 0.69 12.40
C LEU A 145 -3.92 2.18 12.74
N ILE A 146 -4.16 3.05 11.76
CA ILE A 146 -4.35 4.48 11.98
C ILE A 146 -5.58 4.74 12.86
N LEU A 147 -6.70 4.08 12.58
CA LEU A 147 -7.91 4.20 13.40
C LEU A 147 -7.68 3.75 14.84
N SER A 148 -6.97 2.66 15.05
CA SER A 148 -6.61 2.14 16.38
C SER A 148 -5.76 3.14 17.16
N LEU A 149 -4.73 3.72 16.52
CA LEU A 149 -3.85 4.70 17.14
C LEU A 149 -4.54 6.05 17.41
N THR A 150 -5.48 6.44 16.56
CA THR A 150 -6.18 7.73 16.68
C THR A 150 -7.34 7.67 17.67
N ARG A 151 -7.94 6.49 17.88
CA ARG A 151 -9.11 6.30 18.76
C ARG A 151 -8.82 6.53 20.24
N ASN A 152 -7.57 6.57 20.66
CA ASN A 152 -7.15 6.80 22.04
C ASN A 152 -7.08 8.28 22.48
N LYS A 153 -7.49 9.22 21.63
CA LYS A 153 -7.70 10.60 22.06
C LYS A 153 -9.19 10.80 22.37
N PRO A 154 -9.61 10.84 23.64
CA PRO A 154 -10.97 11.28 23.98
C PRO A 154 -11.14 12.67 23.38
N ASN A 155 -12.16 12.84 22.56
CA ASN A 155 -12.50 14.09 21.90
C ASN A 155 -12.91 15.13 22.97
N ARG A 156 -11.93 15.85 23.49
CA ARG A 156 -12.08 16.80 24.60
C ARG A 156 -12.31 18.24 24.12
N ASN A 157 -12.60 18.47 22.85
CA ASN A 157 -12.87 19.82 22.37
C ASN A 157 -13.87 19.85 21.21
N SER A 158 -15.15 19.65 21.56
CA SER A 158 -16.27 20.10 20.69
C SER A 158 -16.48 21.62 20.73
N ALA A 159 -15.67 22.38 21.46
CA ALA A 159 -15.94 23.77 21.77
C ALA A 159 -15.11 24.82 21.03
N ASN A 160 -14.12 24.44 20.20
CA ASN A 160 -13.39 25.44 19.43
C ASN A 160 -12.99 24.90 18.04
N LYS A 161 -13.94 24.94 17.10
CA LYS A 161 -13.59 24.92 15.67
C LYS A 161 -12.97 26.26 15.30
N VAL A 162 -11.68 26.42 15.52
CA VAL A 162 -10.93 27.49 14.87
C VAL A 162 -10.88 27.14 13.38
N SER A 163 -11.67 27.82 12.58
CA SER A 163 -11.63 27.72 11.13
C SER A 163 -10.48 28.60 10.64
N PHE A 164 -9.39 27.97 10.18
CA PHE A 164 -8.33 28.72 9.50
C PHE A 164 -8.78 29.13 8.10
N PRO A 165 -8.44 30.34 7.64
CA PRO A 165 -8.72 30.78 6.27
C PRO A 165 -8.00 29.89 5.26
N ASN A 166 -8.65 29.65 4.10
CA ASN A 166 -8.09 28.86 3.02
C ASN A 166 -6.84 29.54 2.45
N GLY A 167 -5.69 28.91 2.61
CA GLY A 167 -4.46 29.32 1.92
C GLY A 167 -4.49 28.85 0.45
N ASN A 168 -4.29 29.77 -0.49
CA ASN A 168 -4.09 29.43 -1.89
C ASN A 168 -2.63 29.01 -2.08
N ILE A 169 -2.40 27.70 -2.22
CA ILE A 169 -1.10 27.14 -2.58
C ILE A 169 -1.15 26.77 -4.05
N ILE A 170 -0.29 27.37 -4.85
CA ILE A 170 -0.11 27.02 -6.26
C ILE A 170 0.72 25.75 -6.31
N VAL A 171 0.12 24.68 -6.81
CA VAL A 171 0.81 23.41 -7.08
C VAL A 171 1.13 23.40 -8.55
N GLY A 172 2.43 23.38 -8.89
CA GLY A 172 2.93 23.37 -10.26
C GLY A 172 2.67 22.08 -11.00
#